data_7dc63f01a324335d605745a824af7160
#
_entry.id   7dc63f01a324335d605745a824af7160
#
_cell.length_a   1.000
_cell.length_b   1.000
_cell.length_c   1.000
_cell.angle_alpha   90.00
_cell.angle_beta   90.00
_cell.angle_gamma   90.00
#
_symmetry.space_group_name_H-M   'P 1'
#
loop_
_entity.id
_entity.type
_entity.pdbx_description
1 polymer ?
#
loop_
_entity_poly.entity_id
_entity_poly.type
_entity_poly.pdbx_seq_one_letter_code
_entity_poly.pdbx_strand_id
1 'polypeptide(L)'
;MLSIARGMAKELLPIAGEPVLGHVLRECARSGITDVLVVVSPGKDAIDAYVRDAAGGFGMPARIETAIQSRPHGLADAVRVGRAFAGNEPVVVALPDNLFVDAQQPAVAQVIETFARSRKNVVGVTRITPDIAASRGPTPVYPGARRGDDFDIESIPSKGAHGSTFSLEGARSAMTGVGRYVFLSGAFDLIDTVERSLASGQELDDIPVMQSMLARGTLIGRVLDGTFLDVGLPEGYREATERVAIR
;
A
#
# COMPACT_ATOMS: atom_id res chain seq x y z
N MET A 1 4.70 -18.17 4.93
CA MET A 1 4.65 -18.32 3.46
C MET A 1 3.45 -19.19 3.10
N LEU A 2 2.61 -18.72 2.19
CA LEU A 2 1.45 -19.46 1.72
C LEU A 2 1.89 -20.78 1.06
N SER A 3 1.54 -21.91 1.66
CA SER A 3 1.72 -23.25 1.07
C SER A 3 0.98 -23.39 -0.30
N ILE A 4 0.10 -22.45 -0.61
CA ILE A 4 -0.70 -22.37 -1.83
C ILE A 4 0.15 -21.92 -3.03
N ALA A 5 1.26 -21.18 -2.83
CA ALA A 5 2.01 -20.58 -3.93
C ALA A 5 2.83 -21.57 -4.78
N ARG A 6 3.10 -22.82 -4.34
CA ARG A 6 3.85 -23.87 -5.08
C ARG A 6 4.91 -23.33 -6.08
N GLY A 7 5.67 -22.30 -5.68
CA GLY A 7 6.66 -21.65 -6.55
C GLY A 7 6.13 -20.49 -7.42
N MET A 8 4.84 -20.17 -7.38
CA MET A 8 4.26 -18.99 -8.05
C MET A 8 4.46 -17.73 -7.21
N ALA A 9 4.71 -16.58 -7.84
CA ALA A 9 4.72 -15.30 -7.15
C ALA A 9 3.34 -15.02 -6.54
N LYS A 10 3.28 -14.56 -5.27
CA LYS A 10 2.01 -14.30 -4.56
C LYS A 10 1.13 -13.29 -5.29
N GLU A 11 1.75 -12.36 -6.00
CA GLU A 11 1.11 -11.32 -6.79
C GLU A 11 0.36 -11.89 -8.01
N LEU A 12 0.70 -13.12 -8.43
CA LEU A 12 0.07 -13.83 -9.54
C LEU A 12 -0.91 -14.92 -9.09
N LEU A 13 -1.15 -15.07 -7.79
CA LEU A 13 -2.18 -16.00 -7.30
C LEU A 13 -3.55 -15.59 -7.84
N PRO A 14 -4.35 -16.53 -8.39
CA PRO A 14 -5.63 -16.21 -9.00
C PRO A 14 -6.73 -15.98 -7.95
N ILE A 15 -7.50 -14.91 -8.13
CA ILE A 15 -8.76 -14.67 -7.42
C ILE A 15 -9.82 -14.45 -8.49
N ALA A 16 -10.87 -15.28 -8.49
CA ALA A 16 -11.92 -15.26 -9.53
C ALA A 16 -11.37 -15.32 -10.98
N GLY A 17 -10.29 -16.08 -11.19
CA GLY A 17 -9.68 -16.24 -12.51
C GLY A 17 -8.72 -15.14 -12.96
N GLU A 18 -8.51 -14.10 -12.16
CA GLU A 18 -7.57 -13.01 -12.43
C GLU A 18 -6.46 -12.96 -11.36
N PRO A 19 -5.19 -12.74 -11.74
CA PRO A 19 -4.12 -12.53 -10.78
C PRO A 19 -4.40 -11.39 -9.81
N VAL A 20 -3.96 -11.51 -8.56
CA VAL A 20 -4.09 -10.46 -7.53
C VAL A 20 -3.58 -9.12 -8.04
N LEU A 21 -2.43 -9.09 -8.72
CA LEU A 21 -1.89 -7.89 -9.34
C LEU A 21 -2.86 -7.27 -10.36
N GLY A 22 -3.59 -8.10 -11.12
CA GLY A 22 -4.58 -7.63 -12.09
C GLY A 22 -5.72 -6.87 -11.44
N HIS A 23 -6.22 -7.34 -10.31
CA HIS A 23 -7.24 -6.62 -9.54
C HIS A 23 -6.77 -5.23 -9.11
N VAL A 24 -5.51 -5.10 -8.66
CA VAL A 24 -4.94 -3.81 -8.26
C VAL A 24 -4.70 -2.89 -9.47
N LEU A 25 -4.25 -3.43 -10.61
CA LEU A 25 -4.10 -2.65 -11.85
C LEU A 25 -5.46 -2.11 -12.33
N ARG A 26 -6.52 -2.92 -12.28
CA ARG A 26 -7.90 -2.46 -12.60
C ARG A 26 -8.39 -1.41 -11.62
N GLU A 27 -8.07 -1.55 -10.34
CA GLU A 27 -8.38 -0.51 -9.34
C GLU A 27 -7.72 0.81 -9.71
N CYS A 28 -6.43 0.80 -10.08
CA CYS A 28 -5.71 1.98 -10.56
C CYS A 28 -6.40 2.59 -11.80
N ALA A 29 -6.69 1.79 -12.82
CA ALA A 29 -7.36 2.26 -14.04
C ALA A 29 -8.74 2.87 -13.74
N ARG A 30 -9.56 2.22 -12.90
CA ARG A 30 -10.87 2.73 -12.48
C ARG A 30 -10.78 4.01 -11.65
N SER A 31 -9.61 4.29 -11.08
CA SER A 31 -9.29 5.51 -10.33
C SER A 31 -8.70 6.62 -11.21
N GLY A 32 -8.62 6.42 -12.53
CA GLY A 32 -8.11 7.40 -13.48
C GLY A 32 -6.59 7.38 -13.64
N ILE A 33 -5.88 6.37 -13.10
CA ILE A 33 -4.44 6.19 -13.29
C ILE A 33 -4.20 5.55 -14.67
N THR A 34 -3.44 6.22 -15.51
CA THR A 34 -3.11 5.77 -16.88
C THR A 34 -1.74 5.13 -17.00
N ASP A 35 -0.82 5.52 -16.14
CA ASP A 35 0.58 5.10 -16.16
C ASP A 35 0.94 4.41 -14.83
N VAL A 36 1.44 3.19 -14.89
CA VAL A 36 1.79 2.40 -13.71
C VAL A 36 3.19 1.82 -13.87
N LEU A 37 3.99 1.93 -12.81
CA LEU A 37 5.27 1.24 -12.66
C LEU A 37 5.11 0.12 -11.64
N VAL A 38 5.31 -1.11 -12.05
CA VAL A 38 5.34 -2.28 -11.16
C VAL A 38 6.77 -2.54 -10.72
N VAL A 39 7.07 -2.29 -9.45
CA VAL A 39 8.40 -2.55 -8.89
C VAL A 39 8.48 -3.99 -8.42
N VAL A 40 9.46 -4.73 -8.92
CA VAL A 40 9.63 -6.16 -8.65
C VAL A 40 11.02 -6.47 -8.10
N SER A 41 11.12 -7.55 -7.33
CA SER A 41 12.43 -8.11 -6.94
C SER A 41 13.04 -8.91 -8.12
N PRO A 42 14.37 -9.12 -8.16
CA PRO A 42 15.01 -9.97 -9.17
C PRO A 42 14.40 -11.38 -9.23
N GLY A 43 14.33 -11.94 -10.44
CA GLY A 43 13.82 -13.30 -10.68
C GLY A 43 12.28 -13.40 -10.71
N LYS A 44 11.58 -12.30 -10.86
CA LYS A 44 10.10 -12.24 -10.99
C LYS A 44 9.65 -12.12 -12.47
N ASP A 45 10.30 -12.85 -13.39
CA ASP A 45 10.05 -12.77 -14.83
C ASP A 45 8.59 -13.06 -15.23
N ALA A 46 7.89 -13.88 -14.43
CA ALA A 46 6.47 -14.15 -14.64
C ALA A 46 5.58 -12.91 -14.42
N ILE A 47 5.96 -12.03 -13.49
CA ILE A 47 5.25 -10.75 -13.28
C ILE A 47 5.50 -9.83 -14.48
N ASP A 48 6.75 -9.74 -14.95
CA ASP A 48 7.10 -8.93 -16.11
C ASP A 48 6.36 -9.40 -17.38
N ALA A 49 6.26 -10.71 -17.60
CA ALA A 49 5.46 -11.27 -18.68
C ALA A 49 3.97 -10.89 -18.56
N TYR A 50 3.39 -11.06 -17.37
CA TYR A 50 1.99 -10.69 -17.13
C TYR A 50 1.74 -9.20 -17.37
N VAL A 51 2.62 -8.33 -16.90
CA VAL A 51 2.51 -6.87 -17.06
C VAL A 51 2.51 -6.48 -18.53
N ARG A 52 3.42 -7.06 -19.34
CA ARG A 52 3.46 -6.81 -20.79
C ARG A 52 2.17 -7.21 -21.49
N ASP A 53 1.61 -8.35 -21.13
CA ASP A 53 0.37 -8.86 -21.74
C ASP A 53 -0.86 -8.05 -21.28
N ALA A 54 -0.84 -7.51 -20.06
CA ALA A 54 -1.95 -6.74 -19.48
C ALA A 54 -2.01 -5.29 -19.96
N ALA A 55 -0.89 -4.70 -20.37
CA ALA A 55 -0.80 -3.29 -20.73
C ALA A 55 -1.74 -2.92 -21.88
N GLY A 56 -2.57 -1.88 -21.70
CA GLY A 56 -3.55 -1.42 -22.68
C GLY A 56 -4.75 -2.35 -22.89
N GLY A 57 -4.84 -3.45 -22.12
CA GLY A 57 -6.00 -4.35 -22.13
C GLY A 57 -7.26 -3.69 -21.57
N PHE A 58 -8.41 -4.32 -21.82
CA PHE A 58 -9.70 -3.78 -21.34
C PHE A 58 -9.72 -3.63 -19.82
N GLY A 59 -9.97 -2.41 -19.35
CA GLY A 59 -10.00 -2.05 -17.92
C GLY A 59 -8.64 -2.04 -17.23
N MET A 60 -7.53 -2.04 -17.98
CA MET A 60 -6.16 -1.90 -17.47
C MET A 60 -5.63 -0.49 -17.71
N PRO A 61 -4.58 -0.03 -16.99
CA PRO A 61 -3.88 1.20 -17.32
C PRO A 61 -3.35 1.20 -18.75
N ALA A 62 -3.27 2.36 -19.36
CA ALA A 62 -2.83 2.48 -20.74
C ALA A 62 -1.34 2.10 -20.92
N ARG A 63 -0.53 2.42 -19.92
CA ARG A 63 0.90 2.11 -19.87
C ARG A 63 1.23 1.42 -18.56
N ILE A 64 1.86 0.25 -18.66
CA ILE A 64 2.37 -0.47 -17.49
C ILE A 64 3.83 -0.83 -17.79
N GLU A 65 4.73 -0.43 -16.91
CA GLU A 65 6.15 -0.75 -16.99
C GLU A 65 6.59 -1.54 -15.75
N THR A 66 7.72 -2.21 -15.83
CA THR A 66 8.37 -2.86 -14.69
C THR A 66 9.71 -2.21 -14.38
N ALA A 67 10.07 -2.18 -13.10
CA ALA A 67 11.40 -1.81 -12.63
C ALA A 67 11.85 -2.78 -11.54
N ILE A 68 13.17 -2.98 -11.45
CA ILE A 68 13.75 -3.94 -10.49
C ILE A 68 14.25 -3.20 -9.26
N GLN A 69 13.72 -3.55 -8.07
CA GLN A 69 14.36 -3.28 -6.80
C GLN A 69 15.46 -4.32 -6.61
N SER A 70 16.71 -3.94 -6.79
CA SER A 70 17.85 -4.87 -6.85
C SER A 70 18.07 -5.67 -5.56
N ARG A 71 17.63 -5.15 -4.42
CA ARG A 71 17.68 -5.80 -3.09
C ARG A 71 16.36 -5.53 -2.36
N PRO A 72 15.80 -6.52 -1.64
CA PRO A 72 14.64 -6.29 -0.78
C PRO A 72 15.06 -5.44 0.43
N HIS A 73 14.92 -4.13 0.32
CA HIS A 73 15.39 -3.17 1.33
C HIS A 73 14.26 -2.32 1.92
N GLY A 74 13.03 -2.80 1.83
CA GLY A 74 11.83 -2.15 2.39
C GLY A 74 10.96 -1.46 1.35
N LEU A 75 9.77 -1.03 1.79
CA LEU A 75 8.76 -0.44 0.90
C LEU A 75 9.19 0.94 0.38
N ALA A 76 9.77 1.79 1.22
CA ALA A 76 10.17 3.12 0.77
C ALA A 76 11.34 3.05 -0.24
N ASP A 77 12.21 2.03 -0.14
CA ASP A 77 13.21 1.78 -1.17
C ASP A 77 12.58 1.36 -2.51
N ALA A 78 11.53 0.53 -2.48
CA ALA A 78 10.76 0.21 -3.68
C ALA A 78 10.12 1.45 -4.30
N VAL A 79 9.54 2.34 -3.49
CA VAL A 79 8.99 3.63 -3.96
C VAL A 79 10.08 4.48 -4.60
N ARG A 80 11.27 4.53 -4.02
CA ARG A 80 12.43 5.30 -4.56
C ARG A 80 12.82 4.87 -5.97
N VAL A 81 12.71 3.58 -6.30
CA VAL A 81 12.95 3.07 -7.66
C VAL A 81 12.06 3.78 -8.69
N GLY A 82 10.86 4.20 -8.29
CA GLY A 82 9.92 4.93 -9.14
C GLY A 82 10.25 6.39 -9.39
N ARG A 83 11.31 6.98 -8.80
CA ARG A 83 11.63 8.42 -8.90
C ARG A 83 11.70 8.92 -10.34
N ALA A 84 12.43 8.21 -11.21
CA ALA A 84 12.59 8.61 -12.60
C ALA A 84 11.27 8.52 -13.40
N PHE A 85 10.44 7.54 -13.08
CA PHE A 85 9.11 7.38 -13.67
C PHE A 85 8.15 8.49 -13.24
N ALA A 86 8.18 8.87 -11.97
CA ALA A 86 7.32 9.92 -11.40
C ALA A 86 7.71 11.34 -11.85
N GLY A 87 9.00 11.57 -12.11
CA GLY A 87 9.48 12.93 -12.38
C GLY A 87 9.18 13.87 -11.21
N ASN A 88 8.41 14.94 -11.48
CA ASN A 88 7.98 15.92 -10.48
C ASN A 88 6.51 15.76 -10.06
N GLU A 89 5.84 14.73 -10.52
CA GLU A 89 4.42 14.51 -10.23
C GLU A 89 4.22 13.78 -8.89
N PRO A 90 3.09 13.99 -8.22
CA PRO A 90 2.67 13.13 -7.13
C PRO A 90 2.45 11.70 -7.61
N VAL A 91 2.74 10.73 -6.77
CA VAL A 91 2.57 9.31 -7.09
C VAL A 91 1.56 8.64 -6.17
N VAL A 92 0.77 7.74 -6.74
CA VAL A 92 0.00 6.76 -5.96
C VAL A 92 0.88 5.53 -5.74
N VAL A 93 0.91 5.03 -4.52
CA VAL A 93 1.52 3.74 -4.18
C VAL A 93 0.41 2.77 -3.82
N ALA A 94 0.36 1.63 -4.50
CA ALA A 94 -0.60 0.57 -4.25
C ALA A 94 0.12 -0.77 -4.06
N LEU A 95 -0.03 -1.37 -2.87
CA LEU A 95 0.54 -2.69 -2.61
C LEU A 95 -0.29 -3.78 -3.30
N PRO A 96 0.36 -4.70 -4.04
CA PRO A 96 -0.35 -5.67 -4.87
C PRO A 96 -1.07 -6.76 -4.08
N ASP A 97 -0.70 -7.01 -2.83
CA ASP A 97 -1.30 -8.02 -1.96
C ASP A 97 -2.41 -7.48 -1.05
N ASN A 98 -2.81 -6.22 -1.24
CA ASN A 98 -3.86 -5.56 -0.48
C ASN A 98 -5.07 -5.30 -1.38
N LEU A 99 -6.15 -6.05 -1.20
CA LEU A 99 -7.38 -5.88 -1.96
C LEU A 99 -8.46 -5.17 -1.14
N PHE A 100 -9.32 -4.44 -1.85
CA PHE A 100 -10.53 -3.84 -1.31
C PHE A 100 -11.74 -4.36 -2.07
N VAL A 101 -12.72 -4.87 -1.33
CA VAL A 101 -14.01 -5.33 -1.87
C VAL A 101 -15.15 -4.58 -1.19
N ASP A 102 -16.34 -4.62 -1.79
CA ASP A 102 -17.56 -4.01 -1.25
C ASP A 102 -17.50 -2.48 -1.02
N ALA A 103 -16.52 -1.81 -1.64
CA ALA A 103 -16.39 -0.36 -1.61
C ALA A 103 -17.27 0.30 -2.69
N GLN A 104 -17.84 1.47 -2.38
CA GLN A 104 -18.57 2.28 -3.36
C GLN A 104 -17.63 2.87 -4.42
N GLN A 105 -16.42 3.23 -4.01
CA GLN A 105 -15.36 3.76 -4.88
C GLN A 105 -14.08 2.94 -4.71
N PRO A 106 -13.23 2.81 -5.76
CA PRO A 106 -11.92 2.20 -5.62
C PRO A 106 -11.10 2.85 -4.50
N ALA A 107 -10.35 2.07 -3.72
CA ALA A 107 -9.56 2.58 -2.61
C ALA A 107 -8.49 3.61 -3.08
N VAL A 108 -7.91 3.42 -4.27
CA VAL A 108 -7.01 4.39 -4.91
C VAL A 108 -7.74 5.71 -5.18
N ALA A 109 -8.98 5.70 -5.68
CA ALA A 109 -9.75 6.92 -5.92
C ALA A 109 -9.99 7.71 -4.62
N GLN A 110 -10.27 7.01 -3.51
CA GLN A 110 -10.51 7.64 -2.21
C GLN A 110 -9.28 8.40 -1.69
N VAL A 111 -8.07 7.84 -1.82
CA VAL A 111 -6.83 8.57 -1.41
C VAL A 111 -6.51 9.72 -2.35
N ILE A 112 -6.80 9.61 -3.66
CA ILE A 112 -6.67 10.70 -4.63
C ILE A 112 -7.60 11.86 -4.29
N GLU A 113 -8.86 11.59 -3.92
CA GLU A 113 -9.79 12.63 -3.49
C GLU A 113 -9.29 13.39 -2.25
N THR A 114 -8.79 12.66 -1.25
CA THR A 114 -8.20 13.28 -0.05
C THR A 114 -7.00 14.14 -0.42
N PHE A 115 -6.13 13.65 -1.31
CA PHE A 115 -5.00 14.43 -1.85
C PHE A 115 -5.47 15.70 -2.56
N ALA A 116 -6.47 15.60 -3.43
CA ALA A 116 -7.00 16.75 -4.18
C ALA A 116 -7.49 17.88 -3.25
N ARG A 117 -8.12 17.52 -2.13
CA ARG A 117 -8.59 18.47 -1.12
C ARG A 117 -7.48 19.01 -0.22
N SER A 118 -6.60 18.13 0.26
CA SER A 118 -5.62 18.46 1.31
C SER A 118 -4.31 19.02 0.77
N ARG A 119 -3.92 18.61 -0.43
CA ARG A 119 -2.59 18.84 -1.03
C ARG A 119 -1.43 18.33 -0.16
N LYS A 120 -1.69 17.30 0.65
CA LYS A 120 -0.72 16.62 1.52
C LYS A 120 -0.46 15.20 1.04
N ASN A 121 0.62 14.58 1.54
CA ASN A 121 0.77 13.13 1.44
C ASN A 121 -0.42 12.46 2.14
N VAL A 122 -0.91 11.36 1.61
CA VAL A 122 -2.06 10.63 2.14
C VAL A 122 -1.68 9.20 2.45
N VAL A 123 -2.10 8.70 3.60
CA VAL A 123 -2.10 7.28 3.91
C VAL A 123 -3.54 6.78 4.04
N GLY A 124 -3.90 5.80 3.20
CA GLY A 124 -5.14 5.05 3.33
C GLY A 124 -5.05 4.08 4.50
N VAL A 125 -6.05 4.10 5.37
CA VAL A 125 -6.09 3.26 6.57
C VAL A 125 -7.40 2.52 6.69
N THR A 126 -7.39 1.40 7.42
CA THR A 126 -8.58 0.72 7.93
C THR A 126 -8.60 0.71 9.45
N ARG A 127 -9.78 0.48 10.01
CA ARG A 127 -9.92 0.33 11.47
C ARG A 127 -9.45 -1.05 11.90
N ILE A 128 -8.73 -1.13 12.99
CA ILE A 128 -8.35 -2.39 13.64
C ILE A 128 -8.86 -2.41 15.07
N THR A 129 -9.25 -3.59 15.52
CA THR A 129 -9.56 -3.80 16.94
C THR A 129 -8.29 -4.01 17.75
N PRO A 130 -8.29 -3.77 19.08
CA PRO A 130 -7.16 -4.08 19.94
C PRO A 130 -6.66 -5.52 19.80
N ASP A 131 -7.57 -6.49 19.64
CA ASP A 131 -7.22 -7.90 19.47
C ASP A 131 -6.45 -8.18 18.17
N ILE A 132 -6.85 -7.52 17.07
CA ILE A 132 -6.14 -7.63 15.78
C ILE A 132 -4.76 -6.98 15.89
N ALA A 133 -4.65 -5.80 16.52
CA ALA A 133 -3.37 -5.13 16.72
C ALA A 133 -2.42 -6.00 17.58
N ALA A 134 -2.94 -6.61 18.64
CA ALA A 134 -2.16 -7.49 19.52
C ALA A 134 -1.76 -8.80 18.86
N SER A 135 -2.57 -9.36 17.95
CA SER A 135 -2.34 -10.69 17.35
C SER A 135 -1.48 -10.66 16.09
N ARG A 136 -1.56 -9.59 15.30
CA ARG A 136 -0.93 -9.51 13.95
C ARG A 136 0.19 -8.48 13.82
N GLY A 137 0.40 -7.64 14.84
CA GLY A 137 1.46 -6.64 14.88
C GLY A 137 1.43 -5.55 13.80
N PRO A 138 0.26 -5.14 13.22
CA PRO A 138 0.23 -4.01 12.31
C PRO A 138 0.64 -2.74 13.06
N THR A 139 1.44 -1.90 12.43
CA THR A 139 1.81 -0.62 13.04
C THR A 139 0.57 0.28 13.12
N PRO A 140 0.16 0.71 14.31
CA PRO A 140 -1.02 1.54 14.47
C PRO A 140 -0.77 2.96 13.95
N VAL A 141 -1.83 3.59 13.45
CA VAL A 141 -1.92 5.01 13.15
C VAL A 141 -2.94 5.61 14.10
N TYR A 142 -2.52 6.50 14.97
CA TYR A 142 -3.41 7.14 15.95
C TYR A 142 -4.03 8.38 15.35
N PRO A 143 -5.38 8.46 15.33
CA PRO A 143 -6.08 9.59 14.75
C PRO A 143 -6.16 10.77 15.72
N GLY A 144 -5.91 11.97 15.22
CA GLY A 144 -6.25 13.24 15.82
C GLY A 144 -7.62 13.78 15.36
N ALA A 145 -7.68 15.05 15.02
CA ALA A 145 -8.91 15.71 14.58
C ALA A 145 -9.46 15.10 13.27
N ARG A 146 -10.76 14.86 13.23
CA ARG A 146 -11.47 14.27 12.10
C ARG A 146 -12.20 15.31 11.25
N ARG A 147 -12.27 15.05 9.95
CA ARG A 147 -13.03 15.81 8.95
C ARG A 147 -13.73 14.82 7.99
N GLY A 148 -14.79 14.18 8.48
CA GLY A 148 -15.41 13.06 7.78
C GLY A 148 -14.55 11.81 7.87
N ASP A 149 -14.18 11.24 6.72
CA ASP A 149 -13.27 10.09 6.65
C ASP A 149 -11.79 10.50 6.63
N ASP A 150 -11.50 11.79 6.42
CA ASP A 150 -10.14 12.33 6.54
C ASP A 150 -9.86 12.70 8.01
N PHE A 151 -8.60 12.56 8.43
CA PHE A 151 -8.19 12.92 9.79
C PHE A 151 -6.72 13.33 9.86
N ASP A 152 -6.43 14.27 10.75
CA ASP A 152 -5.05 14.58 11.10
C ASP A 152 -4.47 13.39 11.90
N ILE A 153 -3.25 13.00 11.59
CA ILE A 153 -2.58 11.91 12.30
C ILE A 153 -1.91 12.51 13.55
N GLU A 154 -2.21 11.97 14.73
CA GLU A 154 -1.59 12.37 15.96
C GLU A 154 -0.20 11.76 16.12
N SER A 155 -0.10 10.44 15.89
CA SER A 155 1.17 9.72 15.97
C SER A 155 1.17 8.42 15.18
N ILE A 156 2.38 8.00 14.81
CA ILE A 156 2.69 6.69 14.23
C ILE A 156 3.89 6.17 15.02
N PRO A 157 3.77 5.10 15.83
CA PRO A 157 4.90 4.54 16.57
C PRO A 157 5.91 3.91 15.60
N SER A 158 7.12 3.71 16.07
CA SER A 158 8.13 2.99 15.31
C SER A 158 7.69 1.55 15.08
N LYS A 159 8.01 1.00 13.92
CA LYS A 159 7.77 -0.39 13.60
C LYS A 159 8.52 -1.27 14.61
N GLY A 160 7.82 -2.15 15.27
CA GLY A 160 8.43 -3.16 16.14
C GLY A 160 9.24 -4.19 15.33
N ALA A 161 10.01 -5.05 16.01
CA ALA A 161 10.64 -6.20 15.38
C ALA A 161 9.56 -7.08 14.71
N HIS A 162 9.95 -7.88 13.70
CA HIS A 162 9.01 -8.78 13.03
C HIS A 162 8.27 -9.66 14.04
N GLY A 163 6.94 -9.63 14.01
CA GLY A 163 6.08 -10.32 14.99
C GLY A 163 5.82 -9.55 16.28
N SER A 164 6.28 -8.31 16.41
CA SER A 164 5.92 -7.45 17.55
C SER A 164 4.42 -7.17 17.56
N THR A 165 3.86 -7.14 18.76
CA THR A 165 2.48 -6.73 19.00
C THR A 165 2.46 -5.30 19.54
N PHE A 166 1.37 -4.57 19.27
CA PHE A 166 1.15 -3.25 19.82
C PHE A 166 0.04 -3.29 20.86
N SER A 167 0.29 -2.73 22.02
CA SER A 167 -0.75 -2.46 23.01
C SER A 167 -1.46 -1.17 22.61
N LEU A 168 -2.77 -1.24 22.45
CA LEU A 168 -3.59 -0.06 22.17
C LEU A 168 -4.15 0.51 23.49
N GLU A 169 -3.30 0.68 24.52
CA GLU A 169 -3.68 1.15 25.84
C GLU A 169 -4.60 2.38 25.76
N GLY A 170 -5.84 2.22 26.26
CA GLY A 170 -6.84 3.29 26.30
C GLY A 170 -7.55 3.62 24.98
N ALA A 171 -7.09 3.13 23.83
CA ALA A 171 -7.76 3.34 22.56
C ALA A 171 -8.79 2.22 22.30
N ARG A 172 -10.06 2.57 22.11
CA ARG A 172 -11.10 1.59 21.73
C ARG A 172 -10.95 1.09 20.29
N SER A 173 -10.26 1.82 19.43
CA SER A 173 -9.91 1.44 18.07
C SER A 173 -8.67 2.18 17.62
N ALA A 174 -7.78 1.49 16.92
CA ALA A 174 -6.71 2.08 16.17
C ALA A 174 -6.96 1.88 14.67
N MET A 175 -6.13 2.53 13.86
CA MET A 175 -6.11 2.35 12.41
C MET A 175 -4.77 1.79 12.01
N THR A 176 -4.70 1.18 10.83
CA THR A 176 -3.43 0.74 10.22
C THR A 176 -3.41 1.10 8.75
N GLY A 177 -2.20 1.39 8.24
CA GLY A 177 -1.99 1.57 6.81
C GLY A 177 -2.33 0.30 6.03
N VAL A 178 -2.95 0.46 4.88
CA VAL A 178 -3.43 -0.66 4.05
C VAL A 178 -2.94 -0.57 2.61
N GLY A 179 -1.70 -0.11 2.43
CA GLY A 179 -1.01 -0.16 1.15
C GLY A 179 -1.65 0.70 0.05
N ARG A 180 -2.29 1.79 0.43
CA ARG A 180 -2.77 2.84 -0.50
C ARG A 180 -2.29 4.18 0.00
N TYR A 181 -1.41 4.81 -0.79
CA TYR A 181 -0.80 6.09 -0.44
C TYR A 181 -0.85 7.05 -1.62
N VAL A 182 -0.81 8.35 -1.32
CA VAL A 182 -0.41 9.38 -2.29
C VAL A 182 0.80 10.11 -1.72
N PHE A 183 1.88 10.15 -2.45
CA PHE A 183 3.09 10.85 -2.06
C PHE A 183 3.36 12.01 -3.01
N LEU A 184 3.65 13.18 -2.44
CA LEU A 184 4.16 14.34 -3.17
C LEU A 184 5.56 14.03 -3.73
N SER A 185 5.97 14.72 -4.79
CA SER A 185 7.31 14.55 -5.39
C SER A 185 8.45 14.75 -4.38
N GLY A 186 8.29 15.64 -3.41
CA GLY A 186 9.25 15.82 -2.31
C GLY A 186 9.42 14.62 -1.37
N ALA A 187 8.57 13.60 -1.48
CA ALA A 187 8.73 12.36 -0.72
C ALA A 187 10.01 11.60 -1.10
N PHE A 188 10.45 11.68 -2.34
CA PHE A 188 11.67 11.02 -2.79
C PHE A 188 12.93 11.56 -2.08
N ASP A 189 13.02 12.89 -1.90
CA ASP A 189 14.14 13.50 -1.16
C ASP A 189 14.07 13.19 0.33
N LEU A 190 12.85 13.05 0.84
CA LEU A 190 12.63 12.64 2.22
C LEU A 190 13.05 11.18 2.44
N ILE A 191 12.75 10.28 1.52
CA ILE A 191 13.21 8.88 1.54
C ILE A 191 14.73 8.83 1.61
N ASP A 192 15.45 9.58 0.75
CA ASP A 192 16.91 9.65 0.79
C ASP A 192 17.44 10.20 2.13
N THR A 193 16.70 11.14 2.73
CA THR A 193 17.07 11.71 4.03
C THR A 193 16.91 10.67 5.15
N VAL A 194 15.81 9.93 5.14
CA VAL A 194 15.55 8.85 6.09
C VAL A 194 16.61 7.75 5.96
N GLU A 195 16.94 7.33 4.73
CA GLU A 195 17.98 6.32 4.50
C GLU A 195 19.31 6.68 5.16
N ARG A 196 19.74 7.94 5.01
CA ARG A 196 21.00 8.41 5.64
C ARG A 196 21.00 8.37 7.17
N SER A 197 19.82 8.32 7.79
CA SER A 197 19.65 8.25 9.24
C SER A 197 19.46 6.82 9.77
N LEU A 198 19.27 5.82 8.89
CA LEU A 198 19.08 4.43 9.29
C LEU A 198 20.38 3.84 9.84
N ALA A 199 20.27 3.01 10.87
CA ALA A 199 21.38 2.18 11.32
C ALA A 199 21.73 1.11 10.27
N SER A 200 22.99 0.67 10.27
CA SER A 200 23.43 -0.39 9.35
C SER A 200 22.57 -1.65 9.47
N GLY A 201 22.04 -2.12 8.35
CA GLY A 201 21.20 -3.32 8.28
C GLY A 201 19.71 -3.09 8.53
N GLN A 202 19.26 -1.85 8.81
CA GLN A 202 17.86 -1.53 8.87
C GLN A 202 17.25 -1.39 7.47
N GLU A 203 16.02 -1.85 7.29
CA GLU A 203 15.25 -1.68 6.06
C GLU A 203 14.74 -0.24 5.93
N LEU A 204 14.75 0.28 4.72
CA LEU A 204 14.16 1.56 4.34
C LEU A 204 12.65 1.36 4.10
N ASP A 205 11.90 1.31 5.20
CA ASP A 205 10.47 1.06 5.20
C ASP A 205 9.64 2.35 5.17
N ASP A 206 8.33 2.23 5.01
CA ASP A 206 7.40 3.38 4.92
C ASP A 206 7.21 4.10 6.26
N ILE A 207 7.25 3.40 7.39
CA ILE A 207 6.99 3.99 8.71
C ILE A 207 7.92 5.16 9.04
N PRO A 208 9.26 5.08 8.96
CA PRO A 208 10.14 6.21 9.22
C PRO A 208 9.89 7.39 8.27
N VAL A 209 9.51 7.10 7.03
CA VAL A 209 9.19 8.14 6.04
C VAL A 209 7.89 8.84 6.43
N MET A 210 6.84 8.10 6.79
CA MET A 210 5.58 8.67 7.26
C MET A 210 5.75 9.46 8.55
N GLN A 211 6.58 9.01 9.50
CA GLN A 211 6.92 9.77 10.71
C GLN A 211 7.59 11.10 10.36
N SER A 212 8.50 11.11 9.38
CA SER A 212 9.15 12.33 8.91
C SER A 212 8.18 13.27 8.19
N MET A 213 7.22 12.74 7.41
CA MET A 213 6.15 13.52 6.79
C MET A 213 5.23 14.11 7.86
N LEU A 214 4.90 13.35 8.90
CA LEU A 214 4.07 13.77 10.02
C LEU A 214 4.74 14.92 10.79
N ALA A 215 6.02 14.79 11.12
CA ALA A 215 6.78 15.84 11.80
C ALA A 215 6.84 17.16 11.00
N ARG A 216 6.71 17.09 9.68
CA ARG A 216 6.64 18.27 8.79
C ARG A 216 5.22 18.79 8.57
N GLY A 217 4.20 18.16 9.16
CA GLY A 217 2.79 18.52 8.97
C GLY A 217 2.25 18.25 7.55
N THR A 218 2.92 17.38 6.79
CA THR A 218 2.60 17.09 5.38
C THR A 218 1.90 15.76 5.16
N LEU A 219 1.47 15.06 6.21
CA LEU A 219 0.77 13.77 6.13
C LEU A 219 -0.65 13.89 6.69
N ILE A 220 -1.60 13.24 6.02
CA ILE A 220 -3.00 13.11 6.46
C ILE A 220 -3.46 11.65 6.30
N GLY A 221 -4.36 11.20 7.15
CA GLY A 221 -4.98 9.88 7.08
C GLY A 221 -6.34 9.93 6.37
N ARG A 222 -6.65 8.88 5.61
CA ARG A 222 -7.96 8.61 5.02
C ARG A 222 -8.46 7.24 5.48
N VAL A 223 -9.61 7.19 6.17
CA VAL A 223 -10.30 5.92 6.44
C VAL A 223 -10.94 5.45 5.13
N LEU A 224 -10.50 4.31 4.63
CA LEU A 224 -11.01 3.77 3.38
C LEU A 224 -12.35 3.04 3.60
N ASP A 225 -13.30 3.29 2.70
CA ASP A 225 -14.52 2.52 2.57
C ASP A 225 -14.23 1.16 1.93
N GLY A 226 -15.03 0.17 2.28
CA GLY A 226 -14.89 -1.21 1.81
C GLY A 226 -14.22 -2.14 2.81
N THR A 227 -14.18 -3.41 2.45
CA THR A 227 -13.53 -4.47 3.21
C THR A 227 -12.10 -4.65 2.74
N PHE A 228 -11.15 -4.43 3.63
CA PHE A 228 -9.73 -4.68 3.39
C PHE A 228 -9.40 -6.17 3.55
N LEU A 229 -8.70 -6.74 2.57
CA LEU A 229 -8.26 -8.13 2.54
C LEU A 229 -6.75 -8.18 2.27
N ASP A 230 -5.99 -8.63 3.26
CA ASP A 230 -4.55 -8.92 3.12
C ASP A 230 -4.37 -10.30 2.48
N VAL A 231 -4.26 -10.35 1.15
CA VAL A 231 -4.10 -11.62 0.41
C VAL A 231 -2.69 -12.19 0.48
N GLY A 232 -1.76 -11.49 1.12
CA GLY A 232 -0.47 -12.03 1.53
C GLY A 232 -0.60 -13.07 2.66
N LEU A 233 -1.72 -13.08 3.38
CA LEU A 233 -2.06 -14.03 4.43
C LEU A 233 -3.03 -15.10 3.93
N PRO A 234 -2.93 -16.38 4.41
CA PRO A 234 -3.82 -17.46 4.00
C PRO A 234 -5.31 -17.17 4.21
N GLU A 235 -5.64 -16.54 5.35
CA GLU A 235 -7.01 -16.18 5.68
C GLU A 235 -7.56 -15.12 4.74
N GLY A 236 -6.80 -14.06 4.48
CA GLY A 236 -7.20 -12.98 3.57
C GLY A 236 -7.34 -13.47 2.13
N TYR A 237 -6.44 -14.35 1.67
CA TYR A 237 -6.56 -14.97 0.35
C TYR A 237 -7.84 -15.83 0.21
N ARG A 238 -8.15 -16.67 1.22
CA ARG A 238 -9.37 -17.48 1.21
C ARG A 238 -10.62 -16.59 1.19
N GLU A 239 -10.68 -15.58 2.06
CA GLU A 239 -11.80 -14.65 2.13
C GLU A 239 -11.96 -13.88 0.80
N ALA A 240 -10.86 -13.43 0.18
CA ALA A 240 -10.90 -12.76 -1.12
C ALA A 240 -11.45 -13.68 -2.21
N THR A 241 -11.02 -14.95 -2.23
CA THR A 241 -11.52 -15.93 -3.20
C THR A 241 -13.03 -16.15 -3.06
N GLU A 242 -13.54 -16.24 -1.83
CA GLU A 242 -14.97 -16.42 -1.57
C GLU A 242 -15.79 -15.19 -1.97
N ARG A 243 -15.35 -13.97 -1.58
CA ARG A 243 -16.11 -12.73 -1.82
C ARG A 243 -16.09 -12.26 -3.28
N VAL A 244 -14.97 -12.42 -3.97
CA VAL A 244 -14.84 -11.97 -5.38
C VAL A 244 -15.51 -12.96 -6.34
N ALA A 245 -15.57 -14.26 -6.04
CA ALA A 245 -16.23 -15.27 -6.88
C ALA A 245 -17.76 -15.13 -6.95
N ILE A 246 -18.38 -14.38 -6.01
CA ILE A 246 -19.84 -14.23 -5.92
C ILE A 246 -20.37 -13.07 -6.82
N ARG A 247 -19.48 -12.34 -7.49
CA ARG A 247 -19.82 -11.20 -8.37
C ARG A 247 -19.60 -11.54 -9.85
#